data_1910e890abe31937df8c77a05b4ea24d
#
_entry.id   1910e890abe31937df8c77a05b4ea24d
#
_cell.length_a   1.000
_cell.length_b   1.000
_cell.length_c   1.000
_cell.angle_alpha   90.00
_cell.angle_beta   90.00
_cell.angle_gamma   90.00
#
_symmetry.space_group_name_H-M   'P 1'
#
loop_
_entity.id
_entity.type
_entity.pdbx_description
1 polymer ?
#
loop_
_entity_poly.entity_id
_entity_poly.type
_entity_poly.pdbx_seq_one_letter_code
_entity_poly.pdbx_strand_id
1 'polypeptide(L)'
;MCPPHAHPPTGALGAGLRPLVMSQKVVMSTDGACSGNPGPGGWGVVLRYGDALRELHGGVADTTNNRMELMAAIEGLRVLKRPCQVDLYTDSTYVRDGITKWIHGWVANGWKTAAKKPVKNADLWQELLEETRRHDIQWHWVKGHAGDEDNERADALARLGVEELTG
;
A
#
# COMPACT_ATOMS: atom_id res chain seq x y z
N MET A 1 1.63 -11.36 -4.94
CA MET A 1 1.95 -12.04 -6.07
C MET A 1 2.39 -11.15 -7.20
N CYS A 2 3.65 -11.11 -7.45
CA CYS A 2 4.16 -10.39 -8.58
C CYS A 2 3.97 -11.25 -9.80
N PRO A 3 3.47 -10.68 -10.88
CA PRO A 3 3.25 -11.48 -12.08
C PRO A 3 4.54 -12.05 -12.62
N PRO A 4 4.58 -13.33 -12.87
CA PRO A 4 5.81 -13.95 -13.34
C PRO A 4 6.28 -13.45 -14.69
N HIS A 5 5.35 -13.08 -15.52
CA HIS A 5 5.75 -12.63 -16.83
C HIS A 5 6.19 -11.18 -16.86
N ALA A 6 6.35 -10.59 -15.71
CA ALA A 6 6.97 -9.28 -15.65
C ALA A 6 8.41 -9.35 -16.08
N HIS A 7 8.98 -10.53 -16.11
CA HIS A 7 10.34 -10.70 -16.57
C HIS A 7 10.35 -10.93 -18.05
N PRO A 8 11.19 -10.23 -18.75
CA PRO A 8 11.31 -10.48 -20.17
C PRO A 8 11.90 -11.85 -20.41
N PRO A 9 11.54 -12.45 -21.50
CA PRO A 9 12.13 -13.72 -21.84
C PRO A 9 13.61 -13.58 -21.99
N THR A 10 14.30 -14.51 -21.46
CA THR A 10 15.67 -14.47 -21.55
C THR A 10 16.09 -14.60 -22.94
N GLY A 11 17.00 -13.96 -23.32
CA GLY A 11 17.55 -14.12 -24.56
C GLY A 11 16.87 -13.54 -25.62
N ALA A 12 15.84 -13.32 -25.47
CA ALA A 12 15.16 -12.86 -26.45
C ALA A 12 15.81 -11.79 -26.98
N LEU A 13 16.27 -11.80 -27.19
CA LEU A 13 16.71 -11.02 -27.64
C LEU A 13 16.68 -10.11 -27.96
N GLY A 14 16.47 -9.97 -28.06
CA GLY A 14 16.18 -8.96 -28.57
C GLY A 14 16.32 -7.91 -27.87
N ALA A 15 17.13 -7.50 -27.95
CA ALA A 15 17.39 -6.45 -27.31
C ALA A 15 16.41 -5.38 -27.36
N GLY A 16 16.04 -4.91 -28.37
CA GLY A 16 15.20 -3.76 -28.40
C GLY A 16 13.81 -3.94 -27.86
N LEU A 17 13.46 -5.17 -27.63
CA LEU A 17 12.10 -5.42 -27.21
C LEU A 17 11.88 -5.30 -25.72
N ARG A 18 12.98 -5.29 -25.02
CA ARG A 18 12.88 -5.32 -23.65
C ARG A 18 12.12 -4.24 -23.03
N PRO A 19 12.33 -3.00 -23.33
CA PRO A 19 11.69 -1.91 -22.66
C PRO A 19 10.16 -2.00 -22.69
N LEU A 20 9.62 -2.52 -23.74
CA LEU A 20 8.16 -2.61 -23.83
C LEU A 20 7.58 -3.52 -22.78
N VAL A 21 8.23 -4.65 -22.59
CA VAL A 21 7.78 -5.58 -21.58
C VAL A 21 7.93 -5.00 -20.20
N MET A 22 9.02 -4.29 -19.98
CA MET A 22 9.30 -3.75 -18.69
C MET A 22 8.41 -2.59 -18.31
N SER A 23 7.65 -2.07 -19.24
CA SER A 23 6.80 -0.94 -18.92
C SER A 23 5.57 -1.32 -18.13
N GLN A 24 5.24 -2.59 -18.05
CA GLN A 24 4.07 -2.99 -17.28
C GLN A 24 4.33 -2.93 -15.80
N LYS A 25 3.40 -2.35 -15.08
CA LYS A 25 3.50 -2.14 -13.65
C LYS A 25 2.29 -2.69 -12.93
N VAL A 26 2.46 -2.99 -11.65
CA VAL A 26 1.34 -3.27 -10.79
C VAL A 26 0.72 -1.94 -10.41
N VAL A 27 -0.57 -1.80 -10.59
CA VAL A 27 -1.31 -0.62 -10.16
C VAL A 27 -2.10 -1.00 -8.91
N MET A 28 -1.87 -0.26 -7.84
CA MET A 28 -2.44 -0.60 -6.54
C MET A 28 -3.19 0.59 -5.98
N SER A 29 -4.41 0.36 -5.51
CA SER A 29 -5.17 1.37 -4.79
C SER A 29 -5.45 0.86 -3.39
N THR A 30 -5.22 1.68 -2.38
CA THR A 30 -5.34 1.27 -0.98
C THR A 30 -6.21 2.25 -0.21
N ASP A 31 -6.90 1.75 0.80
CA ASP A 31 -7.69 2.59 1.68
C ASP A 31 -7.85 1.93 3.04
N GLY A 32 -8.14 2.75 4.05
CA GLY A 32 -8.42 2.28 5.39
C GLY A 32 -9.66 2.94 5.94
N ALA A 33 -10.33 2.25 6.82
CA ALA A 33 -11.54 2.76 7.47
C ALA A 33 -11.54 2.31 8.93
N CYS A 34 -12.19 3.11 9.78
CA CYS A 34 -12.31 2.75 11.19
C CYS A 34 -13.64 3.25 11.73
N SER A 35 -14.33 2.38 12.45
CA SER A 35 -15.59 2.73 13.08
C SER A 35 -15.29 3.16 14.51
N GLY A 36 -15.20 4.48 14.72
CA GLY A 36 -14.61 5.00 15.95
C GLY A 36 -13.10 5.07 15.78
N ASN A 37 -12.43 5.81 16.65
CA ASN A 37 -11.00 6.00 16.48
C ASN A 37 -10.37 6.21 17.86
N PRO A 38 -10.05 5.11 18.60
CA PRO A 38 -9.96 3.72 18.11
C PRO A 38 -11.29 2.99 18.06
N GLY A 39 -11.27 1.86 17.36
CA GLY A 39 -12.42 1.00 17.22
C GLY A 39 -12.16 -0.06 16.16
N PRO A 40 -13.20 -0.80 15.74
CA PRO A 40 -13.03 -1.78 14.67
C PRO A 40 -12.64 -1.08 13.37
N GLY A 41 -11.63 -1.58 12.70
CA GLY A 41 -11.18 -1.00 11.45
C GLY A 41 -11.00 -2.03 10.37
N GLY A 42 -10.90 -1.55 9.13
CA GLY A 42 -10.67 -2.40 7.98
C GLY A 42 -9.75 -1.74 6.99
N TRP A 43 -9.18 -2.55 6.12
CA TRP A 43 -8.31 -2.09 5.06
C TRP A 43 -8.72 -2.76 3.75
N GLY A 44 -8.47 -2.08 2.65
CA GLY A 44 -8.82 -2.58 1.33
C GLY A 44 -7.75 -2.28 0.32
N VAL A 45 -7.56 -3.19 -0.63
CA VAL A 45 -6.56 -3.07 -1.69
C VAL A 45 -7.15 -3.57 -2.99
N VAL A 46 -6.92 -2.80 -4.05
CA VAL A 46 -7.23 -3.24 -5.41
C VAL A 46 -5.91 -3.31 -6.17
N LEU A 47 -5.64 -4.46 -6.77
CA LEU A 47 -4.42 -4.68 -7.54
C LEU A 47 -4.76 -4.95 -8.99
N ARG A 48 -4.07 -4.27 -9.90
CA ARG A 48 -4.21 -4.52 -11.33
C ARG A 48 -2.86 -4.74 -11.97
N TYR A 49 -2.82 -5.71 -12.86
CA TYR A 49 -1.65 -5.94 -13.69
C TYR A 49 -2.14 -6.43 -15.06
N GLY A 50 -2.01 -5.57 -16.09
CA GLY A 50 -2.61 -5.87 -17.36
C GLY A 50 -4.10 -6.07 -17.20
N ASP A 51 -4.60 -7.21 -17.61
CA ASP A 51 -6.02 -7.54 -17.48
C ASP A 51 -6.37 -8.24 -16.18
N ALA A 52 -5.39 -8.57 -15.37
CA ALA A 52 -5.63 -9.25 -14.11
C ALA A 52 -6.05 -8.27 -13.03
N LEU A 53 -7.00 -8.68 -12.23
CA LEU A 53 -7.51 -7.87 -11.11
C LEU A 53 -7.56 -8.73 -9.87
N ARG A 54 -7.09 -8.19 -8.77
CA ARG A 54 -7.19 -8.86 -7.48
C ARG A 54 -7.60 -7.87 -6.41
N GLU A 55 -8.46 -8.30 -5.51
CA GLU A 55 -8.94 -7.47 -4.41
C GLU A 55 -8.59 -8.16 -3.09
N LEU A 56 -8.19 -7.36 -2.12
CA LEU A 56 -7.86 -7.85 -0.79
C LEU A 56 -8.56 -6.98 0.24
N HIS A 57 -8.94 -7.58 1.35
CA HIS A 57 -9.46 -6.80 2.46
C HIS A 57 -9.23 -7.54 3.77
N GLY A 58 -9.32 -6.81 4.86
CA GLY A 58 -9.22 -7.42 6.17
C GLY A 58 -9.71 -6.46 7.23
N GLY A 59 -9.82 -6.94 8.45
CA GLY A 59 -10.29 -6.14 9.56
C GLY A 59 -9.49 -6.39 10.82
N VAL A 60 -9.49 -5.39 11.70
CA VAL A 60 -8.82 -5.45 13.00
C VAL A 60 -9.80 -4.92 14.04
N ALA A 61 -9.98 -5.68 15.12
CA ALA A 61 -11.03 -5.38 16.09
C ALA A 61 -10.83 -4.07 16.84
N ASP A 62 -9.59 -3.67 17.09
CA ASP A 62 -9.30 -2.46 17.84
C ASP A 62 -8.09 -1.76 17.21
N THR A 63 -8.35 -0.70 16.49
CA THR A 63 -7.32 -0.03 15.73
C THR A 63 -7.68 1.43 15.48
N THR A 64 -6.92 2.11 14.64
CA THR A 64 -7.18 3.49 14.26
C THR A 64 -7.19 3.62 12.75
N ASN A 65 -7.75 4.72 12.26
CA ASN A 65 -7.79 4.97 10.84
C ASN A 65 -6.38 5.01 10.24
N ASN A 66 -5.45 5.67 10.92
CA ASN A 66 -4.07 5.78 10.41
C ASN A 66 -3.40 4.40 10.31
N ARG A 67 -3.63 3.53 11.28
CA ARG A 67 -3.06 2.18 11.21
C ARG A 67 -3.66 1.40 10.05
N MET A 68 -4.94 1.59 9.76
CA MET A 68 -5.57 0.88 8.64
C MET A 68 -5.06 1.38 7.30
N GLU A 69 -4.79 2.68 7.18
CA GLU A 69 -4.18 3.21 5.97
C GLU A 69 -2.80 2.61 5.73
N LEU A 70 -2.00 2.52 6.78
CA LEU A 70 -0.68 1.88 6.68
C LEU A 70 -0.81 0.41 6.34
N MET A 71 -1.72 -0.27 7.01
CA MET A 71 -1.89 -1.72 6.82
C MET A 71 -2.34 -2.06 5.41
N ALA A 72 -3.19 -1.23 4.81
CA ALA A 72 -3.61 -1.46 3.43
C ALA A 72 -2.40 -1.46 2.49
N ALA A 73 -1.52 -0.48 2.62
CA ALA A 73 -0.32 -0.43 1.78
C ALA A 73 0.60 -1.62 2.05
N ILE A 74 0.80 -1.96 3.31
CA ILE A 74 1.68 -3.07 3.69
C ILE A 74 1.14 -4.38 3.12
N GLU A 75 -0.14 -4.66 3.32
CA GLU A 75 -0.71 -5.93 2.87
C GLU A 75 -0.73 -6.03 1.35
N GLY A 76 -1.01 -4.91 0.67
CA GLY A 76 -0.97 -4.90 -0.78
C GLY A 76 0.42 -5.21 -1.32
N LEU A 77 1.44 -4.60 -0.76
CA LEU A 77 2.81 -4.83 -1.22
C LEU A 77 3.30 -6.23 -0.83
N ARG A 78 2.87 -6.71 0.32
CA ARG A 78 3.33 -8.00 0.84
C ARG A 78 2.89 -9.19 -0.01
N VAL A 79 1.73 -9.10 -0.67
CA VAL A 79 1.28 -10.22 -1.51
C VAL A 79 2.08 -10.34 -2.80
N LEU A 80 2.84 -9.34 -3.15
CA LEU A 80 3.71 -9.38 -4.33
C LEU A 80 4.95 -10.17 -3.97
N LYS A 81 5.12 -11.33 -4.59
CA LYS A 81 6.17 -12.27 -4.18
C LYS A 81 7.53 -11.97 -4.76
N ARG A 82 7.61 -11.09 -5.74
CA ARG A 82 8.86 -10.67 -6.35
C ARG A 82 8.95 -9.17 -6.36
N PRO A 83 10.15 -8.61 -6.47
CA PRO A 83 10.26 -7.17 -6.65
C PRO A 83 9.49 -6.72 -7.89
N CYS A 84 8.69 -5.70 -7.74
CA CYS A 84 7.84 -5.17 -8.81
C CYS A 84 7.95 -3.67 -8.88
N GLN A 85 7.62 -3.14 -10.06
CA GLN A 85 7.35 -1.72 -10.19
C GLN A 85 5.89 -1.52 -9.85
N VAL A 86 5.59 -0.60 -8.96
CA VAL A 86 4.24 -0.40 -8.44
C VAL A 86 3.86 1.07 -8.51
N ASP A 87 2.69 1.34 -9.09
CA ASP A 87 2.06 2.65 -8.93
C ASP A 87 1.04 2.49 -7.81
N LEU A 88 1.26 3.13 -6.68
CA LEU A 88 0.41 3.00 -5.52
C LEU A 88 -0.37 4.28 -5.27
N TYR A 89 -1.69 4.16 -5.30
CA TYR A 89 -2.61 5.29 -5.15
C TYR A 89 -3.24 5.26 -3.77
N THR A 90 -3.17 6.36 -3.06
CA THR A 90 -3.81 6.49 -1.75
C THR A 90 -4.24 7.94 -1.54
N ASP A 91 -5.30 8.15 -0.76
CA ASP A 91 -5.72 9.49 -0.39
C ASP A 91 -5.27 9.87 1.02
N SER A 92 -4.51 9.01 1.68
CA SER A 92 -4.11 9.25 3.06
C SER A 92 -2.99 10.28 3.14
N THR A 93 -3.32 11.44 3.73
CA THR A 93 -2.29 12.46 3.96
C THR A 93 -1.30 12.00 5.02
N TYR A 94 -1.73 11.15 5.94
CA TYR A 94 -0.84 10.60 6.96
C TYR A 94 0.25 9.74 6.33
N VAL A 95 -0.12 8.84 5.41
CA VAL A 95 0.85 8.00 4.71
C VAL A 95 1.76 8.88 3.85
N ARG A 96 1.18 9.84 3.15
CA ARG A 96 1.96 10.76 2.32
C ARG A 96 3.02 11.49 3.13
N ASP A 97 2.59 12.10 4.24
CA ASP A 97 3.52 12.91 5.03
C ASP A 97 4.58 12.04 5.68
N GLY A 98 4.24 10.85 6.11
CA GLY A 98 5.22 9.95 6.69
C GLY A 98 6.28 9.54 5.69
N ILE A 99 5.87 9.17 4.49
CA ILE A 99 6.80 8.72 3.45
C ILE A 99 7.66 9.88 2.94
N THR A 100 7.07 11.05 2.77
CA THR A 100 7.78 12.16 2.13
C THR A 100 8.52 13.07 3.11
N LYS A 101 8.08 13.13 4.37
CA LYS A 101 8.62 14.12 5.31
C LYS A 101 9.22 13.50 6.56
N TRP A 102 8.61 12.48 7.13
CA TRP A 102 8.97 12.05 8.48
C TRP A 102 9.89 10.85 8.58
N ILE A 103 9.76 9.92 7.64
CA ILE A 103 10.40 8.61 7.79
C ILE A 103 11.93 8.70 7.85
N HIS A 104 12.50 9.62 7.11
CA HIS A 104 13.96 9.77 7.11
C HIS A 104 14.49 10.19 8.47
N GLY A 105 13.78 11.10 9.13
CA GLY A 105 14.16 11.52 10.47
C GLY A 105 13.98 10.41 11.49
N TRP A 106 12.90 9.65 11.36
CA TRP A 106 12.66 8.53 12.27
C TRP A 106 13.75 7.47 12.16
N VAL A 107 14.15 7.13 10.94
CA VAL A 107 15.23 6.17 10.74
C VAL A 107 16.53 6.72 11.36
N ALA A 108 16.85 7.97 11.11
CA ALA A 108 18.06 8.57 11.64
C ALA A 108 18.06 8.64 13.17
N ASN A 109 16.89 8.79 13.77
CA ASN A 109 16.77 8.95 15.22
C ASN A 109 16.40 7.66 15.95
N GLY A 110 16.53 6.52 15.30
CA GLY A 110 16.25 5.22 15.93
C GLY A 110 14.79 5.01 16.28
N TRP A 111 13.89 5.59 15.49
CA TRP A 111 12.43 5.47 15.67
C TRP A 111 11.95 6.10 16.96
N LYS A 112 12.60 7.19 17.34
CA LYS A 112 12.18 7.96 18.52
C LYS A 112 11.96 9.40 18.11
N THR A 113 11.02 10.05 18.81
CA THR A 113 10.74 11.47 18.59
C THR A 113 11.84 12.31 19.20
N ALA A 114 11.76 13.61 18.98
CA ALA A 114 12.69 14.56 19.61
C ALA A 114 12.69 14.45 21.13
N ALA A 115 11.54 14.10 21.70
CA ALA A 115 11.41 13.90 23.14
C ALA A 115 11.84 12.51 23.57
N LYS A 116 12.46 11.75 22.68
CA LYS A 116 12.96 10.39 22.94
C LYS A 116 11.86 9.38 23.27
N LYS A 117 10.64 9.65 22.81
CA LYS A 117 9.53 8.72 22.93
C LYS A 117 9.40 7.92 21.64
N PRO A 118 8.86 6.68 21.71
CA PRO A 118 8.68 5.90 20.48
C PRO A 118 7.80 6.64 19.47
N VAL A 119 8.14 6.52 18.21
CA VAL A 119 7.32 7.07 17.15
C VAL A 119 5.99 6.31 17.12
N LYS A 120 4.89 7.05 17.00
CA LYS A 120 3.58 6.43 16.94
C LYS A 120 3.46 5.55 15.69
N ASN A 121 2.92 4.36 15.85
CA ASN A 121 2.77 3.38 14.79
C ASN A 121 4.10 2.95 14.18
N ALA A 122 5.18 3.03 14.94
CA ALA A 122 6.51 2.66 14.46
C ALA A 122 6.54 1.24 13.92
N ASP A 123 5.78 0.32 14.53
CA ASP A 123 5.72 -1.06 14.07
C ASP A 123 5.27 -1.14 12.61
N LEU A 124 4.20 -0.46 12.27
CA LEU A 124 3.69 -0.48 10.90
C LEU A 124 4.55 0.32 9.94
N TRP A 125 5.08 1.46 10.41
CA TRP A 125 5.99 2.24 9.55
C TRP A 125 7.24 1.46 9.18
N GLN A 126 7.76 0.66 10.13
CA GLN A 126 8.93 -0.18 9.85
C GLN A 126 8.59 -1.28 8.86
N GLU A 127 7.42 -1.90 8.99
CA GLU A 127 6.99 -2.91 8.03
C GLU A 127 6.81 -2.30 6.64
N LEU A 128 6.21 -1.11 6.56
CA LEU A 128 6.03 -0.45 5.29
C LEU A 128 7.38 -0.11 4.66
N LEU A 129 8.32 0.37 5.45
CA LEU A 129 9.64 0.70 4.94
C LEU A 129 10.33 -0.53 4.34
N GLU A 130 10.20 -1.69 4.99
CA GLU A 130 10.76 -2.92 4.45
C GLU A 130 10.14 -3.26 3.10
N GLU A 131 8.84 -3.09 2.96
CA GLU A 131 8.19 -3.36 1.69
C GLU A 131 8.61 -2.36 0.62
N THR A 132 8.83 -1.10 0.99
CA THR A 132 9.29 -0.11 0.00
C THR A 132 10.69 -0.40 -0.49
N ARG A 133 11.50 -1.11 0.29
CA ARG A 133 12.83 -1.52 -0.14
C ARG A 133 12.80 -2.69 -1.11
N ARG A 134 11.73 -3.50 -1.05
CA ARG A 134 11.60 -4.65 -1.93
C ARG A 134 11.11 -4.28 -3.32
N HIS A 135 10.38 -3.16 -3.44
CA HIS A 135 9.71 -2.79 -4.67
C HIS A 135 10.11 -1.40 -5.11
N ASP A 136 9.93 -1.13 -6.39
CA ASP A 136 10.13 0.22 -6.93
C ASP A 136 8.75 0.88 -6.97
N ILE A 137 8.47 1.73 -6.00
CA ILE A 137 7.14 2.29 -5.80
C ILE A 137 7.09 3.74 -6.21
N GLN A 138 6.11 4.06 -7.08
CA GLN A 138 5.74 5.43 -7.39
C GLN A 138 4.48 5.72 -6.60
N TRP A 139 4.54 6.67 -5.70
CA TRP A 139 3.40 7.04 -4.87
C TRP A 139 2.57 8.10 -5.58
N HIS A 140 1.26 7.89 -5.60
CA HIS A 140 0.32 8.81 -6.20
C HIS A 140 -0.71 9.22 -5.16
N TRP A 141 -0.76 10.51 -4.86
CA TRP A 141 -1.64 11.03 -3.84
C TRP A 141 -2.90 11.55 -4.50
N VAL A 142 -4.03 10.87 -4.23
CA VAL A 142 -5.30 11.27 -4.82
C VAL A 142 -6.09 12.07 -3.79
N LYS A 143 -7.01 12.88 -4.30
CA LYS A 143 -7.74 13.78 -3.46
C LYS A 143 -9.17 13.27 -3.36
N GLY A 144 -9.50 12.62 -2.27
CA GLY A 144 -10.81 12.03 -2.11
C GLY A 144 -11.00 10.87 -3.06
N HIS A 145 -12.24 10.42 -3.18
CA HIS A 145 -12.53 9.23 -3.98
C HIS A 145 -13.26 9.54 -5.27
N ALA A 146 -13.63 10.78 -5.49
CA ALA A 146 -14.50 11.12 -6.59
C ALA A 146 -13.84 10.82 -7.93
N GLY A 147 -14.52 10.05 -8.75
CA GLY A 147 -14.06 9.77 -10.08
C GLY A 147 -12.99 8.69 -10.20
N ASP A 148 -12.56 8.12 -9.11
CA ASP A 148 -11.57 7.06 -9.16
C ASP A 148 -12.21 5.75 -8.72
N GLU A 149 -12.51 4.90 -9.69
CA GLU A 149 -13.19 3.63 -9.46
C GLU A 149 -12.46 2.72 -8.50
N ASP A 150 -11.16 2.60 -8.66
CA ASP A 150 -10.37 1.69 -7.83
C ASP A 150 -10.24 2.22 -6.40
N ASN A 151 -10.12 3.53 -6.24
CA ASN A 151 -10.10 4.10 -4.90
C ASN A 151 -11.43 3.93 -4.20
N GLU A 152 -12.53 4.09 -4.94
CA GLU A 152 -13.85 3.84 -4.38
C GLU A 152 -14.02 2.37 -4.01
N ARG A 153 -13.50 1.48 -4.82
CA ARG A 153 -13.56 0.05 -4.53
C ARG A 153 -12.71 -0.30 -3.31
N ALA A 154 -11.51 0.29 -3.19
CA ALA A 154 -10.67 0.07 -2.02
C ALA A 154 -11.38 0.55 -0.75
N ASP A 155 -12.07 1.68 -0.82
CA ASP A 155 -12.86 2.18 0.30
C ASP A 155 -13.97 1.18 0.67
N ALA A 156 -14.67 0.65 -0.31
CA ALA A 156 -15.72 -0.33 -0.05
C ALA A 156 -15.15 -1.60 0.58
N LEU A 157 -13.98 -2.04 0.13
CA LEU A 157 -13.33 -3.20 0.71
C LEU A 157 -12.90 -2.94 2.15
N ALA A 158 -12.41 -1.74 2.45
CA ALA A 158 -12.05 -1.38 3.81
C ALA A 158 -13.28 -1.42 4.72
N ARG A 159 -14.41 -0.89 4.26
CA ARG A 159 -15.63 -0.93 5.04
C ARG A 159 -16.16 -2.35 5.21
N LEU A 160 -15.98 -3.19 4.19
CA LEU A 160 -16.35 -4.60 4.31
C LEU A 160 -15.53 -5.28 5.41
N GLY A 161 -14.27 -4.94 5.53
CA GLY A 161 -13.44 -5.45 6.61
C GLY A 161 -14.00 -5.10 7.98
N VAL A 162 -14.50 -3.88 8.15
CA VAL A 162 -15.16 -3.48 9.40
C VAL A 162 -16.44 -4.28 9.60
N GLU A 163 -17.25 -4.41 8.56
CA GLU A 163 -18.54 -5.10 8.67
C GLU A 163 -18.36 -6.55 9.05
N GLU A 164 -17.36 -7.20 8.53
CA GLU A 164 -17.13 -8.62 8.86
C GLU A 164 -16.74 -8.84 10.30
N LEU A 165 -16.18 -7.83 10.96
CA LEU A 165 -15.87 -7.90 12.38
C LEU A 165 -17.09 -7.66 13.24
N THR A 166 -17.99 -6.80 12.81
CA THR A 166 -19.09 -6.34 13.63
C THR A 166 -20.42 -7.00 13.28
N GLY A 167 -20.49 -7.60 12.13
CA GLY A 167 -21.68 -8.28 11.68
C GLY A 167 -21.62 -9.77 11.98
#